data_ccb34e49060731b89c3ba01dacc37fa2
#
_entry.id   ccb34e49060731b89c3ba01dacc37fa2
#
_cell.length_a   1.000
_cell.length_b   1.000
_cell.length_c   1.000
_cell.angle_alpha   90.00
_cell.angle_beta   90.00
_cell.angle_gamma   90.00
#
_symmetry.space_group_name_H-M   'P 1'
#
loop_
_entity.id
_entity.type
_entity.pdbx_description
1 polymer ?
#
loop_
_entity_poly.entity_id
_entity_poly.type
_entity_poly.pdbx_seq_one_letter_code
_entity_poly.pdbx_strand_id
1 'polypeptide(L)'
;MEKQTKIGTIPEGWKVKKLKEVFHINELSLPSNTDANYKFKYIPIEFVSTNHIDYGNCESFRFVDAPGRARRIVRENDILISGVRPNLKSFAVFKKPDDSNWICSTGFYVLTAKEESDNLFSYYELLSEIGESQFYSYVAGSNYPAIGDGDIRNMKLMFPKDKSEQSAIAAILSKVDEAIAAVQASISAAERLKKSLMQNLLTGRMKPDGTLRKEDEFYVDEKFGKVPLGWEVKKVSEIAENLDNLRKPIKSIDRDKIKGKIPYYGAAGIVDYINDYLFDGTYLLFGEDGENLLSRKLPQAFIVKGKFWVNNHAHILRVYDEFDINLIVNILESKKYDNIVYGSAQPKINKSDLNRIKIIIPKDIDEQKRISKSITTIDIEISTKQNKIAVLERLKKSLMQNLLTGRVRILLNK
;
A
#
# COMPACT_ATOMS: atom_id res chain seq x y z
N MET A 1 -10.99 42.82 2.18
CA MET A 1 -12.34 42.24 1.92
C MET A 1 -12.17 40.94 1.16
N GLU A 2 -12.76 39.87 1.66
CA GLU A 2 -12.83 38.60 0.94
C GLU A 2 -13.67 38.76 -0.34
N LYS A 3 -13.23 38.16 -1.43
CA LYS A 3 -13.90 38.23 -2.71
C LYS A 3 -14.43 36.85 -3.12
N GLN A 4 -15.73 36.74 -3.30
CA GLN A 4 -16.36 35.51 -3.81
C GLN A 4 -16.09 35.33 -5.30
N THR A 5 -15.68 34.13 -5.71
CA THR A 5 -15.42 33.77 -7.13
C THR A 5 -15.99 32.39 -7.47
N LYS A 6 -15.91 32.00 -8.75
CA LYS A 6 -16.37 30.66 -9.20
C LYS A 6 -15.56 29.49 -8.61
N ILE A 7 -14.35 29.74 -8.08
CA ILE A 7 -13.48 28.74 -7.47
C ILE A 7 -13.43 28.85 -5.94
N GLY A 8 -14.31 29.64 -5.33
CA GLY A 8 -14.42 29.85 -3.89
C GLY A 8 -14.15 31.28 -3.43
N THR A 9 -14.08 31.46 -2.11
CA THR A 9 -13.77 32.74 -1.46
C THR A 9 -12.27 32.98 -1.51
N ILE A 10 -11.84 34.14 -2.01
CA ILE A 10 -10.43 34.52 -2.09
C ILE A 10 -10.07 35.36 -0.87
N PRO A 11 -9.07 34.99 -0.07
CA PRO A 11 -8.59 35.80 1.05
C PRO A 11 -7.99 37.11 0.61
N GLU A 12 -7.98 38.10 1.49
CA GLU A 12 -7.26 39.33 1.26
C GLU A 12 -5.77 39.09 1.02
N GLY A 13 -5.18 39.76 0.05
CA GLY A 13 -3.77 39.55 -0.31
C GLY A 13 -3.52 38.34 -1.25
N TRP A 14 -4.57 37.60 -1.63
CA TRP A 14 -4.47 36.53 -2.62
C TRP A 14 -5.06 36.96 -3.97
N LYS A 15 -4.74 36.23 -5.02
CA LYS A 15 -5.26 36.44 -6.39
C LYS A 15 -5.51 35.11 -7.07
N VAL A 16 -6.48 35.08 -7.99
CA VAL A 16 -6.71 33.94 -8.90
C VAL A 16 -5.92 34.20 -10.17
N LYS A 17 -5.18 33.19 -10.61
CA LYS A 17 -4.45 33.20 -11.87
C LYS A 17 -4.72 31.92 -12.65
N LYS A 18 -4.66 32.04 -14.00
CA LYS A 18 -4.67 30.86 -14.89
C LYS A 18 -3.28 30.22 -14.91
N LEU A 19 -3.19 28.90 -15.14
CA LEU A 19 -1.90 28.22 -15.22
C LEU A 19 -0.96 28.84 -16.24
N LYS A 20 -1.45 29.21 -17.42
CA LYS A 20 -0.65 29.90 -18.46
C LYS A 20 -0.04 31.24 -18.02
N GLU A 21 -0.60 31.89 -17.00
CA GLU A 21 -0.08 33.17 -16.49
C GLU A 21 1.12 32.95 -15.57
N VAL A 22 1.19 31.79 -14.88
CA VAL A 22 2.18 31.49 -13.86
C VAL A 22 3.15 30.35 -14.24
N PHE A 23 2.88 29.64 -15.35
CA PHE A 23 3.73 28.60 -15.88
C PHE A 23 4.02 28.72 -17.37
N HIS A 24 5.20 28.30 -17.77
CA HIS A 24 5.49 27.82 -19.11
C HIS A 24 5.00 26.36 -19.19
N ILE A 25 4.16 26.07 -20.18
CA ILE A 25 3.51 24.75 -20.31
C ILE A 25 4.01 24.06 -21.56
N ASN A 26 4.66 22.89 -21.40
CA ASN A 26 5.25 22.12 -22.50
C ASN A 26 6.23 22.94 -23.37
N GLU A 27 7.01 23.83 -22.75
CA GLU A 27 7.88 24.76 -23.48
C GLU A 27 8.97 24.03 -24.27
N LEU A 28 9.51 22.95 -23.70
CA LEU A 28 10.63 22.22 -24.27
C LEU A 28 10.25 20.83 -24.72
N SER A 29 10.61 20.52 -25.95
CA SER A 29 10.44 19.19 -26.54
C SER A 29 11.61 18.86 -27.46
N LEU A 30 11.99 17.59 -27.53
CA LEU A 30 12.94 17.11 -28.52
C LEU A 30 12.33 17.25 -29.93
N PRO A 31 12.95 18.00 -30.83
CA PRO A 31 12.49 18.13 -32.21
C PRO A 31 12.70 16.84 -32.98
N SER A 32 12.01 16.68 -34.12
CA SER A 32 12.10 15.47 -34.95
C SER A 32 13.49 15.23 -35.56
N ASN A 33 14.30 16.29 -35.71
CA ASN A 33 15.67 16.26 -36.21
C ASN A 33 16.71 16.13 -35.09
N THR A 34 16.32 15.72 -33.88
CA THR A 34 17.29 15.41 -32.80
C THR A 34 18.26 14.32 -33.26
N ASP A 35 19.52 14.43 -32.84
CA ASP A 35 20.55 13.42 -33.15
C ASP A 35 20.05 12.02 -32.78
N ALA A 36 20.14 11.09 -33.72
CA ALA A 36 19.75 9.70 -33.55
C ALA A 36 20.39 9.03 -32.31
N ASN A 37 21.65 9.43 -31.99
CA ASN A 37 22.40 8.90 -30.84
C ASN A 37 22.24 9.70 -29.55
N TYR A 38 21.39 10.75 -29.52
CA TYR A 38 21.12 11.50 -28.30
C TYR A 38 20.57 10.58 -27.21
N LYS A 39 21.27 10.52 -26.08
CA LYS A 39 20.94 9.62 -24.96
C LYS A 39 20.16 10.35 -23.88
N PHE A 40 19.13 9.68 -23.36
CA PHE A 40 18.31 10.17 -22.26
C PHE A 40 17.62 9.04 -21.49
N LYS A 41 17.15 9.34 -20.29
CA LYS A 41 16.25 8.47 -19.51
C LYS A 41 14.82 8.89 -19.75
N TYR A 42 13.91 7.90 -19.88
CA TYR A 42 12.53 8.13 -20.24
C TYR A 42 11.59 7.87 -19.07
N ILE A 43 10.66 8.81 -18.82
CA ILE A 43 9.61 8.72 -17.82
C ILE A 43 8.28 8.47 -18.54
N PRO A 44 7.78 7.21 -18.60
CA PRO A 44 6.45 6.90 -19.09
C PRO A 44 5.40 7.24 -18.04
N ILE A 45 4.10 7.30 -18.46
CA ILE A 45 3.01 7.69 -17.54
C ILE A 45 2.83 6.71 -16.40
N GLU A 46 2.99 5.43 -16.67
CA GLU A 46 2.84 4.34 -15.69
C GLU A 46 3.85 4.36 -14.53
N PHE A 47 4.96 5.08 -14.67
CA PHE A 47 5.98 5.23 -13.61
C PHE A 47 5.77 6.48 -12.74
N VAL A 48 4.68 7.21 -12.98
CA VAL A 48 4.33 8.38 -12.18
C VAL A 48 3.01 8.15 -11.46
N SER A 49 3.04 8.31 -10.16
CA SER A 49 1.87 8.37 -9.29
C SER A 49 1.87 9.66 -8.48
N THR A 50 0.86 9.89 -7.65
CA THR A 50 0.80 11.11 -6.84
C THR A 50 2.04 11.24 -5.96
N ASN A 51 2.78 12.34 -6.13
CA ASN A 51 4.01 12.68 -5.38
C ASN A 51 5.17 11.67 -5.53
N HIS A 52 5.15 10.82 -6.57
CA HIS A 52 6.20 9.82 -6.76
C HIS A 52 6.50 9.57 -8.24
N ILE A 53 7.79 9.45 -8.55
CA ILE A 53 8.31 8.98 -9.85
C ILE A 53 9.20 7.78 -9.58
N ASP A 54 8.90 6.66 -10.21
CA ASP A 54 9.72 5.44 -10.14
C ASP A 54 10.95 5.55 -11.06
N TYR A 55 11.95 6.25 -10.58
CA TYR A 55 13.20 6.44 -11.32
C TYR A 55 13.99 5.15 -11.56
N GLY A 56 13.82 4.17 -10.65
CA GLY A 56 14.57 2.91 -10.71
C GLY A 56 14.20 2.05 -11.92
N ASN A 57 12.99 2.16 -12.42
CA ASN A 57 12.50 1.44 -13.57
C ASN A 57 12.55 2.27 -14.88
N CYS A 58 13.00 3.54 -14.82
CA CYS A 58 13.17 4.37 -16.01
C CYS A 58 14.35 3.90 -16.85
N GLU A 59 14.08 3.48 -18.08
CA GLU A 59 15.09 2.97 -19.01
C GLU A 59 15.82 4.10 -19.75
N SER A 60 17.06 3.82 -20.18
CA SER A 60 17.86 4.71 -21.02
C SER A 60 17.67 4.35 -22.49
N PHE A 61 17.45 5.37 -23.32
CA PHE A 61 17.30 5.22 -24.76
C PHE A 61 18.24 6.12 -25.53
N ARG A 62 18.57 5.71 -26.78
CA ARG A 62 18.98 6.64 -27.82
C ARG A 62 17.71 7.17 -28.48
N PHE A 63 17.75 8.37 -29.03
CA PHE A 63 16.57 9.00 -29.64
C PHE A 63 15.94 8.12 -30.75
N VAL A 64 16.76 7.45 -31.56
CA VAL A 64 16.31 6.57 -32.64
C VAL A 64 15.52 5.34 -32.14
N ASP A 65 15.89 4.81 -30.96
CA ASP A 65 15.30 3.60 -30.38
C ASP A 65 14.15 3.91 -29.41
N ALA A 66 13.92 5.18 -29.10
CA ALA A 66 12.97 5.61 -28.06
C ALA A 66 11.52 5.54 -28.54
N PRO A 67 10.56 5.30 -27.63
CA PRO A 67 9.15 5.41 -27.94
C PRO A 67 8.80 6.77 -28.56
N GLY A 68 7.92 6.80 -29.59
CA GLY A 68 7.55 8.03 -30.29
C GLY A 68 6.96 9.13 -29.38
N ARG A 69 6.47 8.74 -28.18
CA ARG A 69 5.98 9.66 -27.15
C ARG A 69 7.07 10.26 -26.24
N ALA A 70 8.31 9.78 -26.30
CA ALA A 70 9.42 10.29 -25.50
C ALA A 70 9.95 11.61 -26.09
N ARG A 71 9.28 12.72 -25.79
CA ARG A 71 9.59 14.02 -26.42
C ARG A 71 9.68 15.19 -25.44
N ARG A 72 8.99 15.17 -24.30
CA ARG A 72 8.95 16.30 -23.38
C ARG A 72 10.20 16.37 -22.53
N ILE A 73 10.97 17.43 -22.64
CA ILE A 73 12.15 17.68 -21.79
C ILE A 73 11.66 18.12 -20.41
N VAL A 74 12.24 17.55 -19.36
CA VAL A 74 11.95 17.90 -17.98
C VAL A 74 13.17 18.45 -17.27
N ARG A 75 12.95 19.47 -16.44
CA ARG A 75 13.98 20.17 -15.66
C ARG A 75 13.72 19.98 -14.17
N GLU A 76 14.73 20.18 -13.36
CA GLU A 76 14.59 20.19 -11.89
C GLU A 76 13.41 21.07 -11.44
N ASN A 77 12.57 20.53 -10.58
CA ASN A 77 11.35 21.16 -10.05
C ASN A 77 10.19 21.36 -11.03
N ASP A 78 10.25 20.86 -12.27
CA ASP A 78 9.06 20.86 -13.13
C ASP A 78 7.95 20.00 -12.54
N ILE A 79 6.70 20.43 -12.73
CA ILE A 79 5.53 19.64 -12.35
C ILE A 79 5.09 18.82 -13.56
N LEU A 80 5.00 17.51 -13.40
CA LEU A 80 4.41 16.60 -14.38
C LEU A 80 2.95 16.35 -14.03
N ILE A 81 2.05 16.60 -14.98
CA ILE A 81 0.61 16.35 -14.85
C ILE A 81 0.20 15.41 -15.98
N SER A 82 -0.31 14.21 -15.67
CA SER A 82 -0.88 13.36 -16.70
C SER A 82 -2.12 14.01 -17.33
N GLY A 83 -2.06 14.24 -18.64
CA GLY A 83 -3.20 14.67 -19.44
C GLY A 83 -4.18 13.53 -19.72
N VAL A 84 -3.77 12.27 -19.52
CA VAL A 84 -4.58 11.06 -19.72
C VAL A 84 -5.01 10.51 -18.37
N ARG A 85 -6.31 10.25 -18.21
CA ARG A 85 -6.90 9.76 -16.94
C ARG A 85 -6.46 10.58 -15.73
N PRO A 86 -6.65 11.90 -15.73
CA PRO A 86 -6.20 12.79 -14.66
C PRO A 86 -6.82 12.47 -13.29
N ASN A 87 -7.95 11.75 -13.28
CA ASN A 87 -8.57 11.21 -12.07
C ASN A 87 -7.68 10.22 -11.31
N LEU A 88 -6.69 9.60 -11.96
CA LEU A 88 -5.68 8.76 -11.31
C LEU A 88 -4.56 9.56 -10.64
N LYS A 89 -4.55 10.90 -10.83
CA LYS A 89 -3.58 11.82 -10.22
C LYS A 89 -2.11 11.38 -10.39
N SER A 90 -1.76 10.90 -11.60
CA SER A 90 -0.35 10.68 -11.96
C SER A 90 0.36 12.03 -12.10
N PHE A 91 0.56 12.72 -10.96
CA PHE A 91 1.13 14.07 -10.83
C PHE A 91 2.31 14.03 -9.88
N ALA A 92 3.44 14.57 -10.28
CA ALA A 92 4.64 14.66 -9.45
C ALA A 92 5.48 15.87 -9.78
N VAL A 93 6.25 16.33 -8.80
CA VAL A 93 7.34 17.28 -9.01
C VAL A 93 8.59 16.49 -9.40
N PHE A 94 9.18 16.81 -10.54
CA PHE A 94 10.40 16.16 -10.99
C PHE A 94 11.59 16.60 -10.13
N LYS A 95 12.27 15.63 -9.54
CA LYS A 95 13.54 15.80 -8.82
C LYS A 95 14.60 15.04 -9.56
N LYS A 96 15.55 15.75 -10.17
CA LYS A 96 16.59 15.17 -11.01
C LYS A 96 17.48 14.21 -10.18
N PRO A 97 17.43 12.89 -10.40
CA PRO A 97 18.14 11.95 -9.54
C PRO A 97 19.62 11.80 -9.91
N ASP A 98 20.01 12.19 -11.13
CA ASP A 98 21.38 12.11 -11.67
C ASP A 98 21.58 13.13 -12.80
N ASP A 99 22.78 13.21 -13.35
CA ASP A 99 23.15 14.15 -14.42
C ASP A 99 22.66 13.76 -15.82
N SER A 100 21.90 12.67 -15.96
CA SER A 100 21.31 12.28 -17.25
C SER A 100 20.36 13.34 -17.80
N ASN A 101 20.16 13.31 -19.09
CA ASN A 101 19.04 14.01 -19.71
C ASN A 101 17.76 13.23 -19.40
N TRP A 102 16.72 13.92 -18.98
CA TRP A 102 15.44 13.30 -18.64
C TRP A 102 14.35 13.78 -19.57
N ILE A 103 13.60 12.87 -20.12
CA ILE A 103 12.52 13.08 -21.07
C ILE A 103 11.27 12.36 -20.58
N CYS A 104 10.13 13.02 -20.56
CA CYS A 104 8.87 12.35 -20.23
C CYS A 104 7.97 12.18 -21.47
N SER A 105 6.93 11.39 -21.29
CA SER A 105 5.90 11.11 -22.31
C SER A 105 5.17 12.39 -22.73
N THR A 106 4.81 12.50 -24.01
CA THR A 106 3.89 13.54 -24.51
C THR A 106 2.51 13.49 -23.86
N GLY A 107 2.17 12.43 -23.15
CA GLY A 107 0.95 12.34 -22.35
C GLY A 107 0.98 13.17 -21.06
N PHE A 108 2.14 13.73 -20.69
CA PHE A 108 2.24 14.71 -19.61
C PHE A 108 2.14 16.15 -20.13
N TYR A 109 1.57 17.01 -19.30
CA TYR A 109 1.85 18.44 -19.29
C TYR A 109 3.02 18.68 -18.35
N VAL A 110 4.07 19.33 -18.86
CA VAL A 110 5.23 19.76 -18.09
C VAL A 110 5.04 21.23 -17.76
N LEU A 111 4.96 21.55 -16.47
CA LEU A 111 4.77 22.93 -15.99
C LEU A 111 6.07 23.42 -15.36
N THR A 112 6.70 24.42 -15.99
CA THR A 112 7.86 25.12 -15.44
C THR A 112 7.40 26.47 -14.87
N ALA A 113 7.60 26.71 -13.58
CA ALA A 113 7.11 27.94 -12.95
C ALA A 113 7.85 29.18 -13.45
N LYS A 114 7.10 30.28 -13.57
CA LYS A 114 7.63 31.62 -13.74
C LYS A 114 8.08 32.19 -12.39
N GLU A 115 8.86 33.28 -12.40
CA GLU A 115 9.51 33.86 -11.22
C GLU A 115 8.58 34.11 -10.01
N GLU A 116 7.34 34.52 -10.28
CA GLU A 116 6.36 34.85 -9.23
C GLU A 116 5.63 33.65 -8.61
N SER A 117 5.91 32.44 -9.06
CA SER A 117 5.25 31.22 -8.60
C SER A 117 6.22 30.28 -7.92
N ASP A 118 5.76 29.64 -6.85
CA ASP A 118 6.44 28.51 -6.22
C ASP A 118 5.89 27.20 -6.80
N ASN A 119 6.79 26.36 -7.33
CA ASN A 119 6.40 25.09 -7.98
C ASN A 119 5.69 24.15 -7.02
N LEU A 120 6.22 23.99 -5.82
CA LEU A 120 5.71 23.03 -4.86
C LEU A 120 4.37 23.50 -4.27
N PHE A 121 4.20 24.81 -4.03
CA PHE A 121 2.91 25.39 -3.66
C PHE A 121 1.87 25.11 -4.75
N SER A 122 2.22 25.38 -6.00
CA SER A 122 1.31 25.18 -7.14
C SER A 122 0.97 23.71 -7.34
N TYR A 123 1.91 22.81 -7.08
CA TYR A 123 1.67 21.37 -7.08
C TYR A 123 0.61 20.98 -6.06
N TYR A 124 0.69 21.48 -4.83
CA TYR A 124 -0.33 21.23 -3.82
C TYR A 124 -1.68 21.85 -4.15
N GLU A 125 -1.68 23.04 -4.75
CA GLU A 125 -2.92 23.66 -5.25
C GLU A 125 -3.61 22.79 -6.32
N LEU A 126 -2.85 22.20 -7.24
CA LEU A 126 -3.37 21.27 -8.25
C LEU A 126 -3.97 19.99 -7.62
N LEU A 127 -3.42 19.54 -6.49
CA LEU A 127 -3.92 18.39 -5.74
C LEU A 127 -5.05 18.75 -4.76
N SER A 128 -5.35 20.05 -4.56
CA SER A 128 -6.41 20.50 -3.67
C SER A 128 -7.80 20.15 -4.21
N GLU A 129 -8.83 20.26 -3.37
CA GLU A 129 -10.23 20.07 -3.80
C GLU A 129 -10.62 21.03 -4.92
N ILE A 130 -10.04 22.25 -4.96
CA ILE A 130 -10.26 23.24 -6.01
C ILE A 130 -9.64 22.78 -7.33
N GLY A 131 -8.39 22.31 -7.30
CA GLY A 131 -7.72 21.74 -8.47
C GLY A 131 -8.45 20.50 -8.99
N GLU A 132 -8.75 19.58 -8.09
CA GLU A 132 -9.41 18.32 -8.41
C GLU A 132 -10.80 18.52 -9.05
N SER A 133 -11.62 19.43 -8.52
CA SER A 133 -12.94 19.71 -9.08
C SER A 133 -12.89 20.23 -10.52
N GLN A 134 -11.85 21.00 -10.86
CA GLN A 134 -11.64 21.46 -12.24
C GLN A 134 -11.23 20.30 -13.16
N PHE A 135 -10.31 19.42 -12.70
CA PHE A 135 -9.96 18.23 -13.48
C PHE A 135 -11.19 17.36 -13.77
N TYR A 136 -12.05 17.11 -12.78
CA TYR A 136 -13.29 16.35 -12.99
C TYR A 136 -14.23 17.04 -13.98
N SER A 137 -14.35 18.36 -13.94
CA SER A 137 -15.22 19.10 -14.85
C SER A 137 -14.80 19.01 -16.33
N TYR A 138 -13.50 18.88 -16.60
CA TYR A 138 -12.96 18.77 -17.96
C TYR A 138 -13.09 17.36 -18.56
N VAL A 139 -13.20 16.32 -17.74
CA VAL A 139 -13.27 14.93 -18.21
C VAL A 139 -14.66 14.32 -18.10
N ALA A 140 -15.65 15.06 -17.66
CA ALA A 140 -17.02 14.57 -17.48
C ALA A 140 -17.61 14.07 -18.82
N GLY A 141 -18.16 12.85 -18.80
CA GLY A 141 -18.84 12.25 -19.96
C GLY A 141 -17.94 11.49 -20.95
N SER A 142 -16.65 11.31 -20.65
CA SER A 142 -15.74 10.56 -21.53
C SER A 142 -15.39 9.16 -20.97
N ASN A 143 -15.49 8.12 -21.81
CA ASN A 143 -14.99 6.79 -21.49
C ASN A 143 -13.45 6.71 -21.45
N TYR A 144 -12.76 7.68 -22.08
CA TYR A 144 -11.31 7.82 -22.06
C TYR A 144 -10.95 9.25 -21.64
N PRO A 145 -10.97 9.55 -20.35
CA PRO A 145 -10.81 10.90 -19.87
C PRO A 145 -9.43 11.46 -20.21
N ALA A 146 -9.39 12.53 -20.97
CA ALA A 146 -8.19 13.29 -21.31
C ALA A 146 -8.48 14.80 -21.20
N ILE A 147 -7.49 15.56 -20.74
CA ILE A 147 -7.56 17.01 -20.65
C ILE A 147 -6.98 17.63 -21.91
N GLY A 148 -7.68 18.61 -22.48
CA GLY A 148 -7.20 19.39 -23.60
C GLY A 148 -6.17 20.45 -23.19
N ASP A 149 -5.32 20.88 -24.15
CA ASP A 149 -4.34 21.96 -23.91
C ASP A 149 -5.00 23.25 -23.48
N GLY A 150 -6.18 23.59 -24.05
CA GLY A 150 -6.96 24.74 -23.66
C GLY A 150 -7.46 24.69 -22.23
N ASP A 151 -7.87 23.52 -21.76
CA ASP A 151 -8.40 23.34 -20.42
C ASP A 151 -7.30 23.51 -19.37
N ILE A 152 -6.16 22.80 -19.54
CA ILE A 152 -5.04 22.93 -18.62
C ILE A 152 -4.49 24.36 -18.54
N ARG A 153 -4.38 25.07 -19.70
CA ARG A 153 -3.91 26.46 -19.75
C ARG A 153 -4.85 27.44 -19.05
N ASN A 154 -6.14 27.19 -19.08
CA ASN A 154 -7.17 28.03 -18.48
C ASN A 154 -7.58 27.63 -17.07
N MET A 155 -7.05 26.51 -16.55
CA MET A 155 -7.24 26.08 -15.17
C MET A 155 -6.82 27.18 -14.20
N LYS A 156 -7.64 27.44 -13.18
CA LYS A 156 -7.46 28.55 -12.23
C LYS A 156 -7.01 28.04 -10.88
N LEU A 157 -5.98 28.67 -10.35
CA LEU A 157 -5.48 28.42 -9.00
C LEU A 157 -5.48 29.72 -8.19
N MET A 158 -5.50 29.58 -6.86
CA MET A 158 -5.39 30.69 -5.92
C MET A 158 -3.96 30.84 -5.44
N PHE A 159 -3.45 32.07 -5.43
CA PHE A 159 -2.07 32.36 -5.05
C PHE A 159 -1.99 33.47 -4.02
N PRO A 160 -1.25 33.32 -2.92
CA PRO A 160 -0.72 34.47 -2.18
C PRO A 160 0.03 35.41 -3.13
N LYS A 161 -0.11 36.72 -2.93
CA LYS A 161 0.70 37.72 -3.71
C LYS A 161 2.19 37.58 -3.36
N ASP A 162 2.48 37.28 -2.12
CA ASP A 162 3.83 37.08 -1.62
C ASP A 162 4.30 35.64 -1.87
N LYS A 163 5.38 35.50 -2.65
CA LYS A 163 6.00 34.21 -2.93
C LYS A 163 6.56 33.54 -1.67
N SER A 164 6.98 34.32 -0.68
CA SER A 164 7.48 33.76 0.58
C SER A 164 6.38 33.03 1.37
N GLU A 165 5.13 33.50 1.31
CA GLU A 165 3.99 32.78 1.86
C GLU A 165 3.71 31.49 1.08
N GLN A 166 3.80 31.49 -0.27
CA GLN A 166 3.68 30.28 -1.07
C GLN A 166 4.72 29.24 -0.64
N SER A 167 5.98 29.62 -0.55
CA SER A 167 7.09 28.74 -0.17
C SER A 167 6.94 28.22 1.27
N ALA A 168 6.47 29.04 2.21
CA ALA A 168 6.23 28.62 3.60
C ALA A 168 5.10 27.57 3.68
N ILE A 169 3.99 27.75 2.95
CA ILE A 169 2.90 26.78 2.85
C ILE A 169 3.42 25.47 2.25
N ALA A 170 4.14 25.56 1.13
CA ALA A 170 4.74 24.43 0.45
C ALA A 170 5.68 23.63 1.37
N ALA A 171 6.53 24.34 2.12
CA ALA A 171 7.46 23.70 3.07
C ALA A 171 6.75 22.92 4.19
N ILE A 172 5.63 23.43 4.71
CA ILE A 172 4.82 22.73 5.72
C ILE A 172 4.24 21.43 5.15
N LEU A 173 3.63 21.50 3.97
CA LEU A 173 3.01 20.36 3.31
C LEU A 173 4.05 19.31 2.90
N SER A 174 5.21 19.77 2.40
CA SER A 174 6.34 18.88 2.03
C SER A 174 6.87 18.11 3.23
N LYS A 175 6.99 18.74 4.40
CA LYS A 175 7.42 18.03 5.62
C LYS A 175 6.47 16.91 6.01
N VAL A 176 5.17 17.07 5.78
CA VAL A 176 4.22 15.99 6.02
C VAL A 176 4.41 14.84 5.02
N ASP A 177 4.63 15.16 3.75
CA ASP A 177 4.92 14.15 2.73
C ASP A 177 6.22 13.39 3.01
N GLU A 178 7.28 14.09 3.42
CA GLU A 178 8.55 13.50 3.85
C GLU A 178 8.35 12.56 5.05
N ALA A 179 7.51 12.97 6.02
CA ALA A 179 7.18 12.12 7.17
C ALA A 179 6.41 10.85 6.75
N ILE A 180 5.45 10.97 5.82
CA ILE A 180 4.71 9.81 5.27
C ILE A 180 5.68 8.88 4.54
N ALA A 181 6.54 9.40 3.67
CA ALA A 181 7.53 8.61 2.93
C ALA A 181 8.52 7.89 3.85
N ALA A 182 8.99 8.56 4.91
CA ALA A 182 9.89 7.95 5.90
C ALA A 182 9.22 6.80 6.66
N VAL A 183 7.94 6.97 7.06
CA VAL A 183 7.18 5.90 7.72
C VAL A 183 6.93 4.74 6.75
N GLN A 184 6.60 5.00 5.49
CA GLN A 184 6.41 3.96 4.46
C GLN A 184 7.70 3.16 4.22
N ALA A 185 8.84 3.82 4.12
CA ALA A 185 10.15 3.16 4.01
C ALA A 185 10.45 2.27 5.23
N SER A 186 10.09 2.75 6.43
CA SER A 186 10.23 1.98 7.68
C SER A 186 9.31 0.75 7.71
N ILE A 187 8.07 0.84 7.20
CA ILE A 187 7.18 -0.31 7.05
C ILE A 187 7.82 -1.35 6.12
N SER A 188 8.27 -0.95 4.94
CA SER A 188 8.90 -1.86 3.97
C SER A 188 10.16 -2.53 4.54
N ALA A 189 10.94 -1.84 5.38
CA ALA A 189 12.08 -2.43 6.09
C ALA A 189 11.63 -3.47 7.14
N ALA A 190 10.58 -3.16 7.92
CA ALA A 190 10.03 -4.08 8.91
C ALA A 190 9.42 -5.33 8.27
N GLU A 191 8.74 -5.20 7.13
CA GLU A 191 8.21 -6.34 6.36
C GLU A 191 9.32 -7.27 5.84
N ARG A 192 10.42 -6.70 5.32
CA ARG A 192 11.59 -7.49 4.92
C ARG A 192 12.22 -8.20 6.12
N LEU A 193 12.35 -7.52 7.25
CA LEU A 193 12.85 -8.12 8.49
C LEU A 193 11.93 -9.24 8.95
N LYS A 194 10.61 -9.02 9.00
CA LYS A 194 9.63 -10.07 9.33
C LYS A 194 9.81 -11.30 8.46
N LYS A 195 9.89 -11.13 7.14
CA LYS A 195 10.09 -12.23 6.20
C LYS A 195 11.37 -13.02 6.50
N SER A 196 12.48 -12.34 6.74
CA SER A 196 13.75 -12.97 7.09
C SER A 196 13.68 -13.72 8.43
N LEU A 197 13.09 -13.10 9.46
CA LEU A 197 12.90 -13.73 10.77
C LEU A 197 12.00 -14.96 10.69
N MET A 198 10.87 -14.87 9.99
CA MET A 198 9.99 -16.02 9.79
C MET A 198 10.75 -17.19 9.12
N GLN A 199 11.53 -16.92 8.06
CA GLN A 199 12.32 -17.96 7.38
C GLN A 199 13.33 -18.63 8.32
N ASN A 200 13.96 -17.90 9.22
CA ASN A 200 14.99 -18.42 10.11
C ASN A 200 14.43 -19.01 11.42
N LEU A 201 13.45 -18.35 12.03
CA LEU A 201 12.85 -18.81 13.29
C LEU A 201 11.93 -20.03 13.09
N LEU A 202 11.07 -20.01 12.05
CA LEU A 202 10.11 -21.10 11.81
C LEU A 202 10.77 -22.37 11.25
N THR A 203 11.98 -22.28 10.73
CA THR A 203 12.81 -23.44 10.33
C THR A 203 13.78 -23.85 11.42
N GLY A 204 13.85 -23.08 12.50
CA GLY A 204 14.78 -23.31 13.58
C GLY A 204 16.26 -23.06 13.24
N ARG A 205 16.58 -22.41 12.12
CA ARG A 205 17.96 -22.01 11.79
C ARG A 205 18.50 -20.98 12.79
N MET A 206 17.61 -20.16 13.33
CA MET A 206 17.92 -19.14 14.33
C MET A 206 17.14 -19.41 15.60
N LYS A 207 17.79 -19.21 16.74
CA LYS A 207 17.18 -19.25 18.07
C LYS A 207 16.40 -17.95 18.34
N PRO A 208 15.46 -17.96 19.33
CA PRO A 208 14.72 -16.74 19.68
C PRO A 208 15.58 -15.56 20.15
N ASP A 209 16.80 -15.81 20.59
CA ASP A 209 17.79 -14.79 21.01
C ASP A 209 18.54 -14.16 19.83
N GLY A 210 18.27 -14.60 18.59
CA GLY A 210 18.90 -14.10 17.36
C GLY A 210 20.17 -14.85 16.97
N THR A 211 20.66 -15.81 17.75
CA THR A 211 21.85 -16.60 17.40
C THR A 211 21.50 -17.70 16.40
N LEU A 212 22.41 -17.97 15.47
CA LEU A 212 22.23 -19.09 14.54
C LEU A 212 22.59 -20.42 15.23
N ARG A 213 21.80 -21.48 14.95
CA ARG A 213 22.14 -22.84 15.39
C ARG A 213 23.32 -23.35 14.57
N LYS A 214 24.21 -24.09 15.26
CA LYS A 214 25.34 -24.79 14.64
C LYS A 214 24.88 -26.10 13.99
N GLU A 215 25.70 -26.68 13.11
CA GLU A 215 25.38 -27.90 12.39
C GLU A 215 25.09 -29.12 13.31
N ASP A 216 25.78 -29.24 14.43
CA ASP A 216 25.62 -30.26 15.44
C ASP A 216 24.35 -30.11 16.29
N GLU A 217 23.62 -29.00 16.16
CA GLU A 217 22.34 -28.78 16.81
C GLU A 217 21.13 -29.25 15.96
N PHE A 218 21.37 -30.03 14.91
CA PHE A 218 20.32 -30.56 14.03
C PHE A 218 20.41 -32.08 13.91
N TYR A 219 19.26 -32.71 13.71
CA TYR A 219 19.15 -34.05 13.15
C TYR A 219 18.57 -34.03 11.75
N VAL A 220 18.68 -35.09 10.99
CA VAL A 220 18.15 -35.22 9.63
C VAL A 220 16.84 -36.00 9.67
N ASP A 221 15.75 -35.35 9.24
CA ASP A 221 14.46 -35.97 8.95
C ASP A 221 14.38 -36.26 7.45
N GLU A 222 13.89 -37.45 7.07
CA GLU A 222 13.82 -37.87 5.65
C GLU A 222 13.01 -36.91 4.77
N LYS A 223 11.98 -36.26 5.34
CA LYS A 223 11.07 -35.39 4.60
C LYS A 223 11.39 -33.91 4.75
N PHE A 224 11.87 -33.50 5.92
CA PHE A 224 12.08 -32.08 6.26
C PHE A 224 13.54 -31.65 6.19
N GLY A 225 14.46 -32.61 5.99
CA GLY A 225 15.90 -32.33 6.02
C GLY A 225 16.36 -32.01 7.44
N LYS A 226 17.13 -30.93 7.63
CA LYS A 226 17.65 -30.51 8.93
C LYS A 226 16.55 -30.01 9.85
N VAL A 227 16.34 -30.69 10.98
CA VAL A 227 15.40 -30.32 12.05
C VAL A 227 16.20 -30.07 13.34
N PRO A 228 15.96 -28.96 14.07
CA PRO A 228 16.71 -28.67 15.30
C PRO A 228 16.54 -29.77 16.36
N LEU A 229 17.60 -30.03 17.10
CA LEU A 229 17.50 -30.85 18.31
C LEU A 229 16.52 -30.19 19.28
N GLY A 230 15.63 -31.01 19.88
CA GLY A 230 14.55 -30.49 20.74
C GLY A 230 13.28 -30.04 20.00
N TRP A 231 13.28 -30.10 18.66
CA TRP A 231 12.08 -29.92 17.85
C TRP A 231 11.54 -31.29 17.39
N GLU A 232 10.29 -31.32 16.97
CA GLU A 232 9.64 -32.51 16.45
C GLU A 232 8.75 -32.21 15.24
N VAL A 233 8.49 -33.26 14.46
CA VAL A 233 7.55 -33.23 13.35
C VAL A 233 6.19 -33.71 13.81
N LYS A 234 5.17 -32.87 13.74
CA LYS A 234 3.79 -33.17 14.12
C LYS A 234 2.83 -32.98 12.96
N LYS A 235 1.76 -33.74 12.90
CA LYS A 235 0.60 -33.47 12.05
C LYS A 235 -0.29 -32.40 12.71
N VAL A 236 -1.07 -31.68 11.92
CA VAL A 236 -2.08 -30.75 12.46
C VAL A 236 -3.05 -31.48 13.40
N SER A 237 -3.43 -32.72 13.08
CA SER A 237 -4.29 -33.54 13.96
C SER A 237 -3.65 -33.96 15.30
N GLU A 238 -2.33 -33.81 15.46
CA GLU A 238 -1.62 -34.11 16.70
C GLU A 238 -1.41 -32.86 17.57
N ILE A 239 -1.71 -31.68 17.05
CA ILE A 239 -1.55 -30.38 17.73
C ILE A 239 -2.86 -29.64 17.96
N ALA A 240 -3.93 -30.06 17.27
CA ALA A 240 -5.24 -29.44 17.37
C ALA A 240 -6.37 -30.41 17.06
N GLU A 241 -7.48 -30.20 17.73
CA GLU A 241 -8.76 -30.86 17.44
C GLU A 241 -9.47 -30.08 16.32
N ASN A 242 -9.85 -30.78 15.25
CA ASN A 242 -10.64 -30.18 14.16
C ASN A 242 -12.14 -30.32 14.45
N LEU A 243 -12.80 -29.17 14.59
CA LEU A 243 -14.21 -29.05 14.98
C LEU A 243 -15.16 -28.80 13.81
N ASP A 244 -14.79 -29.11 12.59
CA ASP A 244 -15.59 -28.87 11.39
C ASP A 244 -16.98 -29.51 11.42
N ASN A 245 -17.12 -30.62 12.14
CA ASN A 245 -18.41 -31.29 12.35
C ASN A 245 -19.43 -30.44 13.14
N LEU A 246 -18.97 -29.42 13.84
CA LEU A 246 -19.84 -28.50 14.60
C LEU A 246 -20.25 -27.29 13.79
N ARG A 247 -19.72 -27.08 12.59
CA ARG A 247 -20.06 -25.95 11.71
C ARG A 247 -21.53 -26.02 11.26
N LYS A 248 -22.18 -24.86 11.20
CA LYS A 248 -23.56 -24.72 10.71
C LYS A 248 -23.61 -23.53 9.75
N PRO A 249 -23.47 -23.73 8.42
CA PRO A 249 -23.53 -22.63 7.47
C PRO A 249 -24.93 -22.04 7.42
N ILE A 250 -25.03 -20.70 7.41
CA ILE A 250 -26.27 -19.96 7.31
C ILE A 250 -26.29 -19.24 5.95
N LYS A 251 -27.37 -19.42 5.18
CA LYS A 251 -27.55 -18.75 3.90
C LYS A 251 -27.64 -17.24 4.08
N SER A 252 -27.23 -16.46 3.08
CA SER A 252 -27.24 -14.99 3.14
C SER A 252 -28.61 -14.42 3.51
N ILE A 253 -29.70 -14.90 2.86
CA ILE A 253 -31.08 -14.49 3.14
C ILE A 253 -31.49 -14.73 4.60
N ASP A 254 -30.99 -15.80 5.22
CA ASP A 254 -31.32 -16.12 6.61
C ASP A 254 -30.45 -15.31 7.57
N ARG A 255 -29.21 -14.97 7.22
CA ARG A 255 -28.37 -14.04 8.00
C ARG A 255 -28.98 -12.64 8.05
N ASP A 256 -29.63 -12.18 6.99
CA ASP A 256 -30.30 -10.87 6.95
C ASP A 256 -31.42 -10.76 8.01
N LYS A 257 -32.04 -11.88 8.39
CA LYS A 257 -33.06 -11.95 9.43
C LYS A 257 -32.52 -11.92 10.87
N ILE A 258 -31.23 -12.23 11.04
CA ILE A 258 -30.56 -12.37 12.34
C ILE A 258 -29.35 -11.43 12.47
N LYS A 259 -29.38 -10.27 11.83
CA LYS A 259 -28.32 -9.27 11.94
C LYS A 259 -28.00 -8.90 13.38
N GLY A 260 -26.73 -8.71 13.69
CA GLY A 260 -26.26 -8.42 15.04
C GLY A 260 -24.85 -7.87 15.10
N LYS A 261 -24.13 -8.19 16.18
CA LYS A 261 -22.76 -7.70 16.44
C LYS A 261 -21.72 -8.83 16.52
N ILE A 262 -22.14 -10.09 16.44
CA ILE A 262 -21.26 -11.24 16.55
C ILE A 262 -20.71 -11.56 15.17
N PRO A 263 -19.39 -11.67 15.01
CA PRO A 263 -18.77 -11.88 13.71
C PRO A 263 -19.10 -13.28 13.16
N TYR A 264 -19.44 -13.32 11.87
CA TYR A 264 -19.64 -14.52 11.07
C TYR A 264 -18.48 -14.66 10.10
N TYR A 265 -17.66 -15.71 10.30
CA TYR A 265 -16.41 -15.91 9.56
C TYR A 265 -16.60 -16.78 8.33
N GLY A 266 -15.85 -16.43 7.27
CA GLY A 266 -15.62 -17.23 6.06
C GLY A 266 -14.15 -17.62 5.92
N ALA A 267 -13.76 -18.00 4.69
CA ALA A 267 -12.42 -18.52 4.37
C ALA A 267 -11.26 -17.57 4.70
N ALA A 268 -11.48 -16.25 4.59
CA ALA A 268 -10.41 -15.25 4.71
C ALA A 268 -10.74 -14.12 5.71
N GLY A 269 -11.71 -14.34 6.62
CA GLY A 269 -12.09 -13.35 7.61
C GLY A 269 -13.59 -13.18 7.79
N ILE A 270 -13.99 -12.04 8.38
CA ILE A 270 -15.41 -11.72 8.66
C ILE A 270 -16.14 -11.42 7.34
N VAL A 271 -17.24 -12.11 7.12
CA VAL A 271 -18.11 -11.91 5.95
C VAL A 271 -19.46 -11.28 6.32
N ASP A 272 -19.85 -11.34 7.61
CA ASP A 272 -21.13 -10.78 8.09
C ASP A 272 -21.10 -10.61 9.62
N TYR A 273 -22.15 -10.00 10.18
CA TYR A 273 -22.40 -9.91 11.61
C TYR A 273 -23.82 -10.36 11.93
N ILE A 274 -23.96 -11.30 12.90
CA ILE A 274 -25.24 -11.88 13.31
C ILE A 274 -25.48 -11.70 14.82
N ASN A 275 -26.68 -12.07 15.30
CA ASN A 275 -27.07 -11.91 16.71
C ASN A 275 -26.87 -13.16 17.55
N ASP A 276 -26.30 -14.25 16.97
CA ASP A 276 -26.08 -15.53 17.64
C ASP A 276 -24.64 -16.02 17.43
N TYR A 277 -24.19 -16.98 18.22
CA TYR A 277 -22.84 -17.57 18.13
C TYR A 277 -22.88 -19.08 18.22
N LEU A 278 -21.91 -19.72 17.61
CA LEU A 278 -21.72 -21.17 17.65
C LEU A 278 -20.52 -21.57 18.53
N PHE A 279 -19.54 -20.68 18.62
CA PHE A 279 -18.31 -20.88 19.37
C PHE A 279 -18.04 -19.69 20.30
N ASP A 280 -17.45 -19.99 21.47
CA ASP A 280 -16.94 -18.98 22.42
C ASP A 280 -15.56 -19.46 22.93
N GLY A 281 -14.52 -18.65 22.79
CA GLY A 281 -13.16 -19.00 23.17
C GLY A 281 -12.11 -18.52 22.15
N THR A 282 -10.94 -19.16 22.17
CA THR A 282 -9.83 -18.88 21.25
C THR A 282 -9.64 -20.06 20.31
N TYR A 283 -9.75 -19.83 19.02
CA TYR A 283 -9.63 -20.84 17.97
C TYR A 283 -8.76 -20.37 16.82
N LEU A 284 -8.17 -21.32 16.09
CA LEU A 284 -7.52 -21.08 14.82
C LEU A 284 -8.52 -21.41 13.70
N LEU A 285 -8.75 -20.45 12.82
CA LEU A 285 -9.46 -20.68 11.56
C LEU A 285 -8.44 -20.83 10.41
N PHE A 286 -8.75 -21.75 9.49
CA PHE A 286 -7.96 -21.98 8.28
C PHE A 286 -8.91 -22.03 7.08
N GLY A 287 -8.66 -21.18 6.06
CA GLY A 287 -9.48 -21.13 4.86
C GLY A 287 -9.53 -22.48 4.15
N GLU A 288 -10.75 -23.02 3.91
CA GLU A 288 -10.96 -24.33 3.29
C GLU A 288 -10.88 -24.26 1.77
N ASP A 289 -11.36 -23.18 1.17
CA ASP A 289 -11.48 -23.04 -0.29
C ASP A 289 -11.24 -21.59 -0.77
N GLY A 290 -11.17 -21.46 -2.07
CA GLY A 290 -11.03 -20.19 -2.75
C GLY A 290 -9.63 -19.91 -3.30
N GLU A 291 -9.57 -18.90 -4.16
CA GLU A 291 -8.34 -18.49 -4.87
C GLU A 291 -7.21 -18.07 -3.90
N ASN A 292 -7.56 -17.64 -2.67
CA ASN A 292 -6.58 -17.24 -1.66
C ASN A 292 -5.63 -18.36 -1.25
N LEU A 293 -6.03 -19.65 -1.39
CA LEU A 293 -5.13 -20.79 -1.16
C LEU A 293 -3.86 -20.73 -2.03
N LEU A 294 -3.98 -20.18 -3.25
CA LEU A 294 -2.88 -20.02 -4.21
C LEU A 294 -2.31 -18.60 -4.19
N SER A 295 -3.17 -17.57 -4.26
CA SER A 295 -2.72 -16.18 -4.36
C SER A 295 -2.13 -15.60 -3.09
N ARG A 296 -2.55 -16.09 -1.92
CA ARG A 296 -2.05 -15.67 -0.62
C ARG A 296 -2.14 -14.15 -0.39
N LYS A 297 -3.16 -13.51 -0.96
CA LYS A 297 -3.41 -12.06 -0.81
C LYS A 297 -3.98 -11.70 0.57
N LEU A 298 -4.68 -12.66 1.18
CA LEU A 298 -5.28 -12.54 2.52
C LEU A 298 -4.71 -13.63 3.43
N PRO A 299 -4.82 -13.51 4.77
CA PRO A 299 -4.44 -14.57 5.69
C PRO A 299 -5.19 -15.88 5.38
N GLN A 300 -4.44 -16.98 5.34
CA GLN A 300 -4.98 -18.35 5.17
C GLN A 300 -5.33 -18.97 6.51
N ALA A 301 -4.52 -18.69 7.54
CA ALA A 301 -4.72 -19.09 8.92
C ALA A 301 -4.77 -17.85 9.82
N PHE A 302 -5.75 -17.78 10.72
CA PHE A 302 -5.89 -16.64 11.63
C PHE A 302 -6.57 -17.05 12.94
N ILE A 303 -6.31 -16.28 14.00
CA ILE A 303 -6.89 -16.51 15.32
C ILE A 303 -8.17 -15.73 15.47
N VAL A 304 -9.19 -16.38 16.03
CA VAL A 304 -10.45 -15.75 16.44
C VAL A 304 -10.65 -15.91 17.95
N LYS A 305 -11.25 -14.88 18.59
CA LYS A 305 -11.45 -14.85 20.05
C LYS A 305 -12.85 -14.40 20.41
N GLY A 306 -13.37 -14.97 21.51
CA GLY A 306 -14.71 -14.65 22.04
C GLY A 306 -15.81 -15.33 21.24
N LYS A 307 -16.99 -14.71 21.18
CA LYS A 307 -18.18 -15.27 20.53
C LYS A 307 -18.15 -15.04 19.03
N PHE A 308 -18.34 -16.10 18.25
CA PHE A 308 -18.35 -16.03 16.80
C PHE A 308 -19.13 -17.19 16.16
N TRP A 309 -19.41 -17.05 14.88
CA TRP A 309 -19.94 -18.09 14.01
C TRP A 309 -18.99 -18.31 12.83
N VAL A 310 -18.90 -19.53 12.33
CA VAL A 310 -18.08 -19.87 11.17
C VAL A 310 -18.91 -20.66 10.16
N ASN A 311 -18.72 -20.37 8.86
CA ASN A 311 -19.33 -21.13 7.77
C ASN A 311 -18.51 -22.36 7.39
N ASN A 312 -18.92 -23.03 6.30
CA ASN A 312 -18.23 -24.21 5.77
C ASN A 312 -17.03 -23.89 4.86
N HIS A 313 -16.65 -22.61 4.71
CA HIS A 313 -15.49 -22.19 3.92
C HIS A 313 -14.22 -21.99 4.75
N ALA A 314 -14.28 -22.21 6.05
CA ALA A 314 -13.12 -22.20 6.94
C ALA A 314 -13.15 -23.40 7.87
N HIS A 315 -12.03 -24.09 8.00
CA HIS A 315 -11.80 -25.08 9.03
C HIS A 315 -11.66 -24.39 10.39
N ILE A 316 -12.13 -25.05 11.45
CA ILE A 316 -11.98 -24.60 12.83
C ILE A 316 -11.17 -25.58 13.63
N LEU A 317 -10.10 -25.07 14.26
CA LEU A 317 -9.16 -25.86 15.05
C LEU A 317 -9.09 -25.33 16.48
N ARG A 318 -9.26 -26.24 17.45
CA ARG A 318 -8.92 -25.99 18.85
C ARG A 318 -7.51 -26.51 19.08
N VAL A 319 -6.56 -25.60 19.24
CA VAL A 319 -5.16 -25.96 19.53
C VAL A 319 -5.07 -26.47 20.96
N TYR A 320 -4.29 -27.54 21.18
CA TYR A 320 -4.06 -28.09 22.52
C TYR A 320 -3.13 -27.20 23.33
N ASP A 321 -3.26 -27.19 24.65
CA ASP A 321 -2.61 -26.23 25.56
C ASP A 321 -1.07 -26.33 25.59
N GLU A 322 -0.51 -27.45 25.19
CA GLU A 322 0.94 -27.65 25.04
C GLU A 322 1.54 -26.97 23.81
N PHE A 323 0.72 -26.31 22.99
CA PHE A 323 1.16 -25.64 21.77
C PHE A 323 0.76 -24.17 21.76
N ASP A 324 1.67 -23.30 21.29
CA ASP A 324 1.37 -21.87 21.09
C ASP A 324 0.61 -21.65 19.78
N ILE A 325 -0.65 -21.23 19.90
CA ILE A 325 -1.53 -21.00 18.75
C ILE A 325 -0.97 -19.93 17.78
N ASN A 326 -0.24 -18.91 18.28
CA ASN A 326 0.33 -17.87 17.42
C ASN A 326 1.48 -18.46 16.59
N LEU A 327 2.30 -19.33 17.18
CA LEU A 327 3.36 -20.02 16.43
C LEU A 327 2.77 -20.90 15.33
N ILE A 328 1.71 -21.68 15.65
CA ILE A 328 1.06 -22.56 14.67
C ILE A 328 0.49 -21.74 13.50
N VAL A 329 -0.18 -20.62 13.77
CA VAL A 329 -0.65 -19.72 12.71
C VAL A 329 0.50 -19.25 11.84
N ASN A 330 1.61 -18.78 12.42
CA ASN A 330 2.77 -18.33 11.66
C ASN A 330 3.39 -19.46 10.81
N ILE A 331 3.45 -20.69 11.34
CA ILE A 331 3.95 -21.85 10.59
C ILE A 331 3.00 -22.16 9.42
N LEU A 332 1.69 -22.20 9.64
CA LEU A 332 0.72 -22.47 8.59
C LEU A 332 0.71 -21.32 7.54
N GLU A 333 0.82 -20.07 7.97
CA GLU A 333 0.95 -18.92 7.08
C GLU A 333 2.23 -18.96 6.23
N SER A 334 3.33 -19.51 6.73
CA SER A 334 4.60 -19.61 5.98
C SER A 334 4.61 -20.70 4.90
N LYS A 335 3.68 -21.66 4.95
CA LYS A 335 3.65 -22.80 4.02
C LYS A 335 3.01 -22.46 2.68
N LYS A 336 3.49 -23.14 1.63
CA LYS A 336 2.82 -23.22 0.32
C LYS A 336 1.96 -24.48 0.27
N TYR A 337 0.83 -24.38 -0.38
CA TYR A 337 -0.17 -25.46 -0.44
C TYR A 337 -0.40 -26.03 -1.84
N ASP A 338 0.37 -25.59 -2.85
CA ASP A 338 0.22 -25.96 -4.27
C ASP A 338 0.12 -27.47 -4.49
N ASN A 339 0.84 -28.27 -3.68
CA ASN A 339 0.92 -29.73 -3.82
C ASN A 339 -0.24 -30.50 -3.14
N ILE A 340 -1.11 -29.82 -2.39
CA ILE A 340 -2.21 -30.45 -1.63
C ILE A 340 -3.56 -29.81 -1.89
N VAL A 341 -3.60 -28.82 -2.78
CA VAL A 341 -4.83 -28.14 -3.22
C VAL A 341 -5.44 -28.93 -4.39
N TYR A 342 -6.73 -29.23 -4.29
CA TYR A 342 -7.51 -29.87 -5.36
C TYR A 342 -8.40 -28.85 -6.06
N GLY A 343 -8.62 -29.05 -7.36
CA GLY A 343 -9.52 -28.27 -8.19
C GLY A 343 -8.87 -27.02 -8.78
N SER A 344 -8.76 -26.95 -10.10
CA SER A 344 -8.19 -25.80 -10.83
C SER A 344 -9.11 -24.57 -10.83
N ALA A 345 -10.43 -24.79 -10.86
CA ALA A 345 -11.42 -23.72 -10.90
C ALA A 345 -11.78 -23.20 -9.50
N GLN A 346 -11.77 -24.05 -8.48
CA GLN A 346 -12.00 -23.69 -7.08
C GLN A 346 -11.03 -24.49 -6.19
N PRO A 347 -9.86 -23.91 -5.89
CA PRO A 347 -8.87 -24.56 -5.02
C PRO A 347 -9.46 -24.92 -3.67
N LYS A 348 -9.20 -26.13 -3.16
CA LYS A 348 -9.74 -26.60 -1.89
C LYS A 348 -8.73 -27.48 -1.14
N ILE A 349 -8.65 -27.31 0.18
CA ILE A 349 -8.00 -28.22 1.11
C ILE A 349 -9.09 -28.80 2.01
N ASN A 350 -9.32 -30.11 1.96
CA ASN A 350 -10.34 -30.74 2.78
C ASN A 350 -9.82 -31.03 4.21
N LYS A 351 -10.73 -31.40 5.13
CA LYS A 351 -10.41 -31.73 6.53
C LYS A 351 -9.30 -32.79 6.66
N SER A 352 -9.34 -33.84 5.83
CA SER A 352 -8.35 -34.92 5.87
C SER A 352 -6.97 -34.42 5.49
N ASP A 353 -6.87 -33.56 4.47
CA ASP A 353 -5.61 -33.03 4.00
C ASP A 353 -5.04 -32.02 4.99
N LEU A 354 -5.86 -31.10 5.54
CA LEU A 354 -5.44 -30.21 6.61
C LEU A 354 -4.89 -30.99 7.81
N ASN A 355 -5.60 -32.02 8.26
CA ASN A 355 -5.19 -32.86 9.40
C ASN A 355 -3.86 -33.58 9.16
N ARG A 356 -3.52 -33.91 7.91
CA ARG A 356 -2.27 -34.57 7.50
C ARG A 356 -1.10 -33.65 7.29
N ILE A 357 -1.34 -32.32 7.23
CA ILE A 357 -0.24 -31.35 7.09
C ILE A 357 0.74 -31.55 8.25
N LYS A 358 2.00 -31.81 7.90
CA LYS A 358 3.08 -31.90 8.86
C LYS A 358 3.75 -30.56 9.07
N ILE A 359 4.04 -30.21 10.30
CA ILE A 359 4.80 -29.03 10.72
C ILE A 359 5.98 -29.46 11.59
N ILE A 360 6.99 -28.59 11.64
CA ILE A 360 8.12 -28.72 12.56
C ILE A 360 7.90 -27.71 13.67
N ILE A 361 8.00 -28.13 14.93
CA ILE A 361 7.69 -27.28 16.07
C ILE A 361 8.61 -27.60 17.26
N PRO A 362 9.06 -26.62 18.06
CA PRO A 362 9.76 -26.89 19.32
C PRO A 362 8.90 -27.73 20.27
N LYS A 363 9.52 -28.68 21.00
CA LYS A 363 8.86 -29.39 22.10
C LYS A 363 8.63 -28.51 23.31
N ASP A 364 9.54 -27.53 23.54
CA ASP A 364 9.45 -26.56 24.62
C ASP A 364 8.46 -25.45 24.30
N ILE A 365 7.38 -25.37 25.07
CA ILE A 365 6.33 -24.32 24.92
C ILE A 365 6.89 -22.91 25.14
N ASP A 366 7.92 -22.74 25.95
CA ASP A 366 8.52 -21.43 26.17
C ASP A 366 9.35 -20.99 24.97
N GLU A 367 10.01 -21.90 24.25
CA GLU A 367 10.64 -21.61 22.98
C GLU A 367 9.57 -21.24 21.93
N GLN A 368 8.45 -21.97 21.86
CA GLN A 368 7.34 -21.64 20.96
C GLN A 368 6.84 -20.21 21.19
N LYS A 369 6.58 -19.82 22.45
CA LYS A 369 6.12 -18.49 22.84
C LYS A 369 7.16 -17.40 22.54
N ARG A 370 8.45 -17.65 22.73
CA ARG A 370 9.51 -16.69 22.37
C ARG A 370 9.57 -16.45 20.86
N ILE A 371 9.46 -17.49 20.05
CA ILE A 371 9.41 -17.37 18.59
C ILE A 371 8.19 -16.56 18.16
N SER A 372 6.99 -16.93 18.61
CA SER A 372 5.75 -16.24 18.24
C SER A 372 5.74 -14.78 18.69
N LYS A 373 6.26 -14.49 19.89
CA LYS A 373 6.39 -13.13 20.41
C LYS A 373 7.29 -12.27 19.54
N SER A 374 8.43 -12.79 19.06
CA SER A 374 9.34 -12.04 18.18
C SER A 374 8.64 -11.64 16.87
N ILE A 375 7.86 -12.52 16.26
CA ILE A 375 7.12 -12.24 15.03
C ILE A 375 5.97 -11.27 15.30
N THR A 376 5.19 -11.51 16.36
CA THR A 376 4.04 -10.64 16.74
C THR A 376 4.48 -9.22 17.07
N THR A 377 5.66 -9.04 17.68
CA THR A 377 6.20 -7.71 17.97
C THR A 377 6.40 -6.89 16.69
N ILE A 378 6.90 -7.51 15.62
CA ILE A 378 7.07 -6.82 14.33
C ILE A 378 5.71 -6.52 13.69
N ASP A 379 4.73 -7.41 13.81
CA ASP A 379 3.37 -7.17 13.30
C ASP A 379 2.70 -5.98 13.98
N ILE A 380 2.88 -5.86 15.30
CA ILE A 380 2.40 -4.69 16.06
C ILE A 380 3.12 -3.43 15.60
N GLU A 381 4.43 -3.49 15.36
CA GLU A 381 5.21 -2.35 14.86
C GLU A 381 4.72 -1.89 13.48
N ILE A 382 4.52 -2.83 12.53
CA ILE A 382 4.00 -2.55 11.19
C ILE A 382 2.61 -1.91 11.28
N SER A 383 1.70 -2.50 12.05
CA SER A 383 0.34 -1.98 12.25
C SER A 383 0.35 -0.57 12.87
N THR A 384 1.20 -0.33 13.87
CA THR A 384 1.36 0.99 14.49
C THR A 384 1.82 2.03 13.48
N LYS A 385 2.78 1.68 12.61
CA LYS A 385 3.27 2.57 11.55
C LYS A 385 2.20 2.82 10.47
N GLN A 386 1.41 1.83 10.09
CA GLN A 386 0.28 1.99 9.17
C GLN A 386 -0.77 2.96 9.75
N ASN A 387 -1.11 2.84 11.03
CA ASN A 387 -1.99 3.78 11.72
C ASN A 387 -1.39 5.22 11.73
N LYS A 388 -0.08 5.36 11.90
CA LYS A 388 0.61 6.65 11.82
C LYS A 388 0.47 7.29 10.44
N ILE A 389 0.59 6.52 9.35
CA ILE A 389 0.33 7.02 7.98
C ILE A 389 -1.09 7.57 7.88
N ALA A 390 -2.11 6.82 8.32
CA ALA A 390 -3.50 7.28 8.26
C ALA A 390 -3.74 8.58 9.06
N VAL A 391 -3.02 8.80 10.15
CA VAL A 391 -3.06 10.07 10.91
C VAL A 391 -2.39 11.20 10.13
N LEU A 392 -1.21 10.95 9.54
CA LEU A 392 -0.48 11.95 8.75
C LEU A 392 -1.26 12.35 7.48
N GLU A 393 -1.91 11.43 6.81
CA GLU A 393 -2.76 11.72 5.65
C GLU A 393 -3.96 12.60 6.02
N ARG A 394 -4.62 12.34 7.15
CA ARG A 394 -5.68 13.20 7.67
C ARG A 394 -5.16 14.60 8.03
N LEU A 395 -3.98 14.68 8.66
CA LEU A 395 -3.31 15.95 8.96
C LEU A 395 -3.01 16.71 7.66
N LYS A 396 -2.41 16.05 6.66
CA LYS A 396 -2.13 16.64 5.34
C LYS A 396 -3.40 17.20 4.71
N LYS A 397 -4.48 16.42 4.67
CA LYS A 397 -5.76 16.88 4.14
C LYS A 397 -6.27 18.14 4.85
N SER A 398 -6.23 18.16 6.19
CA SER A 398 -6.65 19.32 6.98
C SER A 398 -5.76 20.55 6.70
N LEU A 399 -4.43 20.36 6.64
CA LEU A 399 -3.50 21.45 6.32
C LEU A 399 -3.75 22.00 4.92
N MET A 400 -3.95 21.15 3.91
CA MET A 400 -4.28 21.57 2.56
C MET A 400 -5.57 22.40 2.53
N GLN A 401 -6.63 21.94 3.20
CA GLN A 401 -7.91 22.66 3.26
C GLN A 401 -7.79 24.05 3.93
N ASN A 402 -6.92 24.20 4.91
CA ASN A 402 -6.76 25.47 5.64
C ASN A 402 -5.74 26.40 4.99
N LEU A 403 -4.59 25.89 4.58
CA LEU A 403 -3.48 26.69 4.08
C LEU A 403 -3.66 27.09 2.59
N LEU A 404 -4.10 26.15 1.74
CA LEU A 404 -4.29 26.40 0.30
C LEU A 404 -5.56 27.24 0.00
N THR A 405 -6.47 27.35 0.94
CA THR A 405 -7.63 28.24 0.83
C THR A 405 -7.41 29.58 1.55
N GLY A 406 -6.27 29.75 2.23
CA GLY A 406 -5.95 30.93 3.03
C GLY A 406 -6.85 31.15 4.25
N ARG A 407 -7.62 30.13 4.69
CA ARG A 407 -8.38 30.16 5.96
C ARG A 407 -7.46 30.35 7.15
N VAL A 408 -6.28 29.74 7.08
CA VAL A 408 -5.19 29.95 8.03
C VAL A 408 -4.03 30.58 7.26
N ARG A 409 -3.55 31.72 7.73
CA ARG A 409 -2.45 32.46 7.11
C ARG A 409 -1.15 32.18 7.87
N ILE A 410 -0.06 32.09 7.13
CA ILE A 410 1.27 32.01 7.71
C ILE A 410 1.79 33.43 7.89
N LEU A 411 1.92 33.85 9.15
CA LEU A 411 2.56 35.11 9.49
C LEU A 411 4.07 34.93 9.38
N LEU A 412 4.66 35.52 8.37
CA LEU A 412 6.11 35.60 8.24
C LEU A 412 6.56 36.80 9.05
N ASN A 413 7.33 36.57 10.13
CA ASN A 413 8.01 37.64 10.83
C ASN A 413 8.95 38.33 9.83
N LYS A 414 8.69 39.60 9.55
CA LYS A 414 9.54 40.44 8.74
C LYS A 414 10.84 40.77 9.44
#